data_a942cd6dd517e5b18c720785a724fe79
#
_entry.id   a942cd6dd517e5b18c720785a724fe79
#
_cell.length_a   1.000
_cell.length_b   1.000
_cell.length_c   1.000
_cell.angle_alpha   90.00
_cell.angle_beta   90.00
_cell.angle_gamma   90.00
#
_symmetry.space_group_name_H-M   'P 1'
#
loop_
_entity.id
_entity.type
_entity.pdbx_description
1 polymer ?
#
loop_
_entity_poly.entity_id
_entity_poly.type
_entity_poly.pdbx_seq_one_letter_code
_entity_poly.pdbx_strand_id
1 'polypeptide(L)'
;MPPFVINTAPLSSACAEWLEERVEVQHCDYRDEATLRGLFGRADGLVIATYLNVNDGLLDCAPRLKVVGRAGVGLEHVDLEACRRHDVRVVYTPQANCQAVVEYVFALMLDALRPRPLIEGPIDAERFFEWRRTEVGRQLDQLTLGVIGFGQIGRRVGAVARAIGMRLIVNDLLPEDQLRGEVDFPFEVVDKATLYANSDVLSIHVDGRAENRNLIGDVELAQLRPDCLVINAARGMVLDAGALARWAAATVETGGQAVLDVLEPEPPAADCPLFGLPNVRLHPHLAARTDTALEDMGWVVRDVWAVLQGEQPRFSAW
;
A
#
# COMPACT_ATOMS: atom_id res chain seq x y z
N MET A 1 -3.41 -36.83 12.79
CA MET A 1 -3.45 -35.61 13.65
C MET A 1 -3.84 -34.45 12.77
N PRO A 2 -4.60 -33.49 13.22
CA PRO A 2 -4.88 -32.29 12.45
C PRO A 2 -3.56 -31.60 12.07
N PRO A 3 -3.51 -30.87 10.93
CA PRO A 3 -2.35 -30.06 10.58
C PRO A 3 -2.06 -29.02 11.67
N PHE A 4 -0.79 -28.67 11.86
CA PHE A 4 -0.36 -27.65 12.80
C PHE A 4 0.00 -26.34 12.08
N VAL A 5 -0.66 -25.24 12.43
CA VAL A 5 -0.48 -23.93 11.81
C VAL A 5 0.01 -22.92 12.84
N ILE A 6 1.08 -22.21 12.51
CA ILE A 6 1.54 -21.03 13.27
C ILE A 6 0.86 -19.81 12.68
N ASN A 7 0.23 -19.00 13.53
CA ASN A 7 -0.35 -17.71 13.12
C ASN A 7 0.37 -16.55 13.79
N THR A 8 0.98 -15.68 12.98
CA THR A 8 1.59 -14.42 13.42
C THR A 8 0.83 -13.19 12.93
N ALA A 9 -0.23 -13.39 12.12
CA ALA A 9 -1.05 -12.31 11.59
C ALA A 9 -2.17 -11.92 12.58
N PRO A 10 -2.58 -10.65 12.62
CA PRO A 10 -3.75 -10.22 13.35
C PRO A 10 -5.03 -10.61 12.58
N LEU A 11 -5.53 -11.81 12.81
CA LEU A 11 -6.77 -12.29 12.22
C LEU A 11 -7.98 -11.72 12.95
N SER A 12 -9.08 -11.47 12.22
CA SER A 12 -10.39 -11.23 12.85
C SER A 12 -10.86 -12.49 13.60
N SER A 13 -11.74 -12.33 14.59
CA SER A 13 -12.30 -13.48 15.32
C SER A 13 -12.91 -14.52 14.38
N ALA A 14 -13.64 -14.07 13.35
CA ALA A 14 -14.24 -14.96 12.36
C ALA A 14 -13.21 -15.80 11.59
N CYS A 15 -12.07 -15.19 11.19
CA CYS A 15 -11.01 -15.90 10.48
C CYS A 15 -10.25 -16.84 11.42
N ALA A 16 -9.98 -16.42 12.66
CA ALA A 16 -9.28 -17.21 13.66
C ALA A 16 -10.10 -18.45 14.04
N GLU A 17 -11.35 -18.27 14.47
CA GLU A 17 -12.28 -19.34 14.83
C GLU A 17 -12.45 -20.34 13.67
N TRP A 18 -12.64 -19.83 12.44
CA TRP A 18 -12.76 -20.68 11.26
C TRP A 18 -11.54 -21.59 11.05
N LEU A 19 -10.34 -21.06 11.30
CA LEU A 19 -9.08 -21.82 11.17
C LEU A 19 -8.93 -22.83 12.31
N GLU A 20 -9.19 -22.41 13.57
CA GLU A 20 -9.10 -23.25 14.79
C GLU A 20 -10.03 -24.45 14.79
N GLU A 21 -11.21 -24.34 14.15
CA GLU A 21 -12.11 -25.47 13.95
C GLU A 21 -11.52 -26.60 13.07
N ARG A 22 -10.48 -26.34 12.28
CA ARG A 22 -9.96 -27.21 11.22
C ARG A 22 -8.56 -27.71 11.44
N VAL A 23 -7.74 -26.94 12.17
CA VAL A 23 -6.33 -27.23 12.40
C VAL A 23 -5.96 -26.91 13.84
N GLU A 24 -4.85 -27.49 14.32
CA GLU A 24 -4.23 -27.03 15.56
C GLU A 24 -3.50 -25.69 15.30
N VAL A 25 -3.94 -24.60 15.94
CA VAL A 25 -3.36 -23.27 15.74
C VAL A 25 -2.53 -22.86 16.96
N GLN A 26 -1.33 -22.35 16.71
CA GLN A 26 -0.53 -21.63 17.70
C GLN A 26 -0.40 -20.18 17.28
N HIS A 27 -1.02 -19.29 18.03
CA HIS A 27 -0.78 -17.85 17.88
C HIS A 27 0.55 -17.46 18.52
N CYS A 28 1.36 -16.69 17.81
CA CYS A 28 2.66 -16.24 18.26
C CYS A 28 2.94 -14.82 17.75
N ASP A 29 3.53 -13.97 18.60
CA ASP A 29 4.02 -12.67 18.15
C ASP A 29 5.23 -12.89 17.21
N TYR A 30 5.21 -12.26 16.03
CA TYR A 30 6.32 -12.34 15.06
C TYR A 30 7.67 -11.90 15.64
N ARG A 31 7.69 -11.10 16.72
CA ARG A 31 8.89 -10.64 17.45
C ARG A 31 9.44 -11.67 18.43
N ASP A 32 8.67 -12.68 18.78
CA ASP A 32 9.12 -13.75 19.67
C ASP A 32 9.83 -14.85 18.86
N GLU A 33 11.04 -14.52 18.41
CA GLU A 33 11.85 -15.42 17.59
C GLU A 33 12.14 -16.74 18.30
N ALA A 34 12.32 -16.75 19.62
CA ALA A 34 12.66 -17.95 20.37
C ALA A 34 11.50 -18.94 20.35
N THR A 35 10.27 -18.49 20.61
CA THR A 35 9.06 -19.32 20.53
C THR A 35 8.83 -19.80 19.08
N LEU A 36 8.94 -18.88 18.09
CA LEU A 36 8.76 -19.25 16.69
C LEU A 36 9.72 -20.34 16.24
N ARG A 37 11.02 -20.24 16.56
CA ARG A 37 12.03 -21.26 16.25
C ARG A 37 11.70 -22.62 16.85
N GLY A 38 11.14 -22.64 18.07
CA GLY A 38 10.68 -23.87 18.73
C GLY A 38 9.49 -24.55 18.06
N LEU A 39 8.68 -23.77 17.32
CA LEU A 39 7.46 -24.25 16.68
C LEU A 39 7.66 -24.68 15.23
N PHE A 40 8.63 -24.10 14.50
CA PHE A 40 8.80 -24.33 13.05
C PHE A 40 8.99 -25.81 12.70
N GLY A 41 9.72 -26.60 13.50
CA GLY A 41 9.98 -28.01 13.22
C GLY A 41 8.74 -28.90 13.12
N ARG A 42 7.58 -28.43 13.63
CA ARG A 42 6.30 -29.16 13.56
C ARG A 42 5.25 -28.48 12.68
N ALA A 43 5.53 -27.29 12.17
CA ALA A 43 4.57 -26.50 11.40
C ALA A 43 4.28 -27.12 10.03
N ASP A 44 3.02 -27.35 9.73
CA ASP A 44 2.53 -27.72 8.39
C ASP A 44 2.09 -26.48 7.60
N GLY A 45 1.69 -25.37 8.28
CA GLY A 45 1.32 -24.09 7.70
C GLY A 45 1.78 -22.90 8.54
N LEU A 46 1.97 -21.76 7.89
CA LEU A 46 2.34 -20.48 8.51
C LEU A 46 1.48 -19.36 7.95
N VAL A 47 0.78 -18.63 8.83
CA VAL A 47 0.01 -17.43 8.45
C VAL A 47 0.76 -16.20 8.94
N ILE A 48 1.09 -15.29 8.02
CA ILE A 48 1.88 -14.09 8.30
C ILE A 48 1.16 -12.81 7.87
N ALA A 49 1.54 -11.69 8.49
CA ALA A 49 1.29 -10.34 8.00
C ALA A 49 2.58 -9.75 7.40
N THR A 50 2.87 -8.47 7.63
CA THR A 50 3.93 -7.71 6.95
C THR A 50 5.33 -7.93 7.52
N TYR A 51 5.47 -8.35 8.79
CA TYR A 51 6.73 -8.16 9.51
C TYR A 51 7.62 -9.40 9.66
N LEU A 52 7.15 -10.58 9.25
CA LEU A 52 7.95 -11.80 9.30
C LEU A 52 8.55 -12.10 7.92
N ASN A 53 9.87 -12.15 7.86
CA ASN A 53 10.57 -12.53 6.65
C ASN A 53 10.61 -14.05 6.50
N VAL A 54 10.12 -14.56 5.38
CA VAL A 54 10.20 -15.97 4.98
C VAL A 54 11.34 -16.12 3.98
N ASN A 55 12.40 -16.77 4.40
CA ASN A 55 13.62 -16.99 3.62
C ASN A 55 14.16 -18.40 3.87
N ASP A 56 15.26 -18.79 3.21
CA ASP A 56 15.88 -20.11 3.39
C ASP A 56 16.15 -20.44 4.86
N GLY A 57 16.65 -19.48 5.65
CA GLY A 57 16.97 -19.73 7.06
C GLY A 57 15.75 -20.07 7.93
N LEU A 58 14.57 -19.51 7.64
CA LEU A 58 13.31 -19.90 8.27
C LEU A 58 12.87 -21.28 7.74
N LEU A 59 12.91 -21.48 6.43
CA LEU A 59 12.42 -22.68 5.76
C LEU A 59 13.25 -23.91 6.15
N ASP A 60 14.56 -23.77 6.33
CA ASP A 60 15.44 -24.84 6.86
C ASP A 60 15.02 -25.31 8.25
N CYS A 61 14.46 -24.41 9.07
CA CYS A 61 13.95 -24.73 10.40
C CYS A 61 12.54 -25.37 10.38
N ALA A 62 11.85 -25.33 9.22
CA ALA A 62 10.46 -25.74 9.07
C ALA A 62 10.28 -26.89 8.04
N PRO A 63 10.88 -28.07 8.24
CA PRO A 63 10.96 -29.15 7.22
C PRO A 63 9.61 -29.77 6.86
N ARG A 64 8.54 -29.49 7.62
CA ARG A 64 7.18 -29.99 7.37
C ARG A 64 6.28 -28.94 6.74
N LEU A 65 6.77 -27.68 6.59
CA LEU A 65 5.97 -26.58 6.09
C LEU A 65 5.54 -26.82 4.64
N LYS A 66 4.25 -26.70 4.36
CA LYS A 66 3.66 -26.90 3.03
C LYS A 66 3.12 -25.62 2.44
N VAL A 67 2.77 -24.66 3.30
CA VAL A 67 2.12 -23.43 2.88
C VAL A 67 2.45 -22.25 3.78
N VAL A 68 2.70 -21.12 3.16
CA VAL A 68 2.74 -19.79 3.78
C VAL A 68 1.55 -18.99 3.27
N GLY A 69 0.67 -18.57 4.18
CA GLY A 69 -0.45 -17.70 3.90
C GLY A 69 -0.13 -16.25 4.29
N ARG A 70 -0.03 -15.35 3.32
CA ARG A 70 0.19 -13.93 3.57
C ARG A 70 -1.16 -13.20 3.62
N ALA A 71 -1.57 -12.73 4.83
CA ALA A 71 -2.74 -11.89 5.00
C ALA A 71 -2.49 -10.49 4.41
N GLY A 72 -2.76 -10.34 3.11
CA GLY A 72 -2.57 -9.10 2.35
C GLY A 72 -1.99 -9.29 0.96
N VAL A 73 -1.61 -8.18 0.30
CA VAL A 73 -1.29 -8.13 -1.14
C VAL A 73 0.20 -8.28 -1.42
N GLY A 74 1.06 -7.57 -0.68
CA GLY A 74 2.50 -7.54 -0.95
C GLY A 74 3.22 -8.80 -0.50
N LEU A 75 4.16 -9.29 -1.28
CA LEU A 75 4.96 -10.49 -1.01
C LEU A 75 6.45 -10.17 -0.79
N GLU A 76 6.79 -8.91 -0.54
CA GLU A 76 8.17 -8.42 -0.42
C GLU A 76 8.96 -9.10 0.72
N HIS A 77 8.26 -9.59 1.73
CA HIS A 77 8.84 -10.31 2.88
C HIS A 77 8.91 -11.83 2.69
N VAL A 78 8.52 -12.33 1.50
CA VAL A 78 8.53 -13.76 1.19
C VAL A 78 9.47 -14.01 0.03
N ASP A 79 10.56 -14.71 0.28
CA ASP A 79 11.45 -15.20 -0.77
C ASP A 79 10.74 -16.33 -1.53
N LEU A 80 10.12 -15.96 -2.66
CA LEU A 80 9.35 -16.88 -3.48
C LEU A 80 10.20 -17.99 -4.08
N GLU A 81 11.47 -17.69 -4.42
CA GLU A 81 12.38 -18.69 -4.97
C GLU A 81 12.84 -19.69 -3.89
N ALA A 82 13.09 -19.21 -2.66
CA ALA A 82 13.32 -20.08 -1.53
C ALA A 82 12.11 -20.99 -1.26
N CYS A 83 10.91 -20.42 -1.23
CA CYS A 83 9.69 -21.22 -1.04
C CYS A 83 9.52 -22.30 -2.12
N ARG A 84 9.83 -21.98 -3.39
CA ARG A 84 9.82 -22.99 -4.48
C ARG A 84 10.84 -24.10 -4.28
N ARG A 85 12.08 -23.77 -3.85
CA ARG A 85 13.13 -24.77 -3.57
C ARG A 85 12.72 -25.73 -2.45
N HIS A 86 11.99 -25.23 -1.45
CA HIS A 86 11.51 -26.01 -0.31
C HIS A 86 10.15 -26.67 -0.54
N ASP A 87 9.57 -26.57 -1.74
CA ASP A 87 8.22 -27.06 -2.08
C ASP A 87 7.12 -26.49 -1.16
N VAL A 88 7.26 -25.23 -0.74
CA VAL A 88 6.32 -24.52 0.12
C VAL A 88 5.45 -23.59 -0.71
N ARG A 89 4.16 -23.86 -0.80
CA ARG A 89 3.20 -23.02 -1.53
C ARG A 89 3.00 -21.66 -0.83
N VAL A 90 2.98 -20.58 -1.59
CA VAL A 90 2.66 -19.26 -1.06
C VAL A 90 1.27 -18.82 -1.55
N VAL A 91 0.37 -18.53 -0.62
CA VAL A 91 -0.98 -18.03 -0.87
C VAL A 91 -1.14 -16.64 -0.26
N TYR A 92 -1.97 -15.78 -0.88
CA TYR A 92 -2.13 -14.39 -0.48
C TYR A 92 -3.50 -13.85 -0.90
N THR A 93 -3.82 -12.60 -0.56
CA THR A 93 -5.12 -11.98 -0.84
C THR A 93 -4.97 -10.73 -1.72
N PRO A 94 -4.79 -10.89 -3.05
CA PRO A 94 -4.35 -9.81 -3.97
C PRO A 94 -5.34 -8.65 -4.15
N GLN A 95 -6.58 -8.81 -3.72
CA GLN A 95 -7.64 -7.80 -3.92
C GLN A 95 -8.26 -7.28 -2.62
N ALA A 96 -7.90 -7.87 -1.49
CA ALA A 96 -8.59 -7.69 -0.21
C ALA A 96 -8.60 -6.24 0.32
N ASN A 97 -7.57 -5.46 0.03
CA ASN A 97 -7.43 -4.09 0.52
C ASN A 97 -7.59 -3.01 -0.58
N CYS A 98 -7.89 -3.40 -1.82
CA CYS A 98 -7.90 -2.45 -2.92
C CYS A 98 -8.85 -1.27 -2.69
N GLN A 99 -10.06 -1.54 -2.21
CA GLN A 99 -11.06 -0.49 -1.96
C GLN A 99 -10.63 0.44 -0.82
N ALA A 100 -10.12 -0.11 0.27
CA ALA A 100 -9.63 0.67 1.41
C ALA A 100 -8.52 1.65 0.98
N VAL A 101 -7.55 1.18 0.18
CA VAL A 101 -6.46 2.05 -0.34
C VAL A 101 -7.00 3.14 -1.24
N VAL A 102 -7.99 2.85 -2.11
CA VAL A 102 -8.63 3.87 -2.97
C VAL A 102 -9.27 4.96 -2.14
N GLU A 103 -10.08 4.60 -1.15
CA GLU A 103 -10.74 5.55 -0.25
C GLU A 103 -9.73 6.41 0.51
N TYR A 104 -8.66 5.78 0.99
CA TYR A 104 -7.60 6.47 1.71
C TYR A 104 -6.84 7.47 0.83
N VAL A 105 -6.51 7.13 -0.42
CA VAL A 105 -5.89 8.05 -1.38
C VAL A 105 -6.76 9.30 -1.60
N PHE A 106 -8.08 9.13 -1.74
CA PHE A 106 -8.99 10.28 -1.86
C PHE A 106 -9.13 11.07 -0.56
N ALA A 107 -9.10 10.43 0.60
CA ALA A 107 -9.06 11.13 1.89
C ALA A 107 -7.80 11.99 1.99
N LEU A 108 -6.62 11.45 1.69
CA LEU A 108 -5.35 12.18 1.67
C LEU A 108 -5.36 13.35 0.67
N MET A 109 -5.89 13.11 -0.54
CA MET A 109 -6.01 14.14 -1.59
C MET A 109 -6.90 15.28 -1.15
N LEU A 110 -8.08 14.98 -0.60
CA LEU A 110 -9.03 15.99 -0.12
C LEU A 110 -8.49 16.75 1.10
N ASP A 111 -7.80 16.08 2.02
CA ASP A 111 -7.18 16.73 3.18
C ASP A 111 -6.05 17.70 2.77
N ALA A 112 -5.30 17.37 1.70
CA ALA A 112 -4.25 18.23 1.18
C ALA A 112 -4.80 19.43 0.40
N LEU A 113 -5.85 19.22 -0.42
CA LEU A 113 -6.33 20.21 -1.37
C LEU A 113 -7.53 21.05 -0.86
N ARG A 114 -8.20 20.62 0.21
CA ARG A 114 -9.40 21.30 0.76
C ARG A 114 -9.21 21.57 2.25
N PRO A 115 -8.60 22.71 2.62
CA PRO A 115 -8.43 23.08 4.03
C PRO A 115 -9.78 23.06 4.77
N ARG A 116 -9.80 22.43 5.94
CA ARG A 116 -11.03 22.26 6.76
C ARG A 116 -10.72 22.51 8.23
N PRO A 117 -10.41 23.77 8.62
CA PRO A 117 -10.19 24.09 10.01
C PRO A 117 -11.44 23.77 10.85
N LEU A 118 -11.24 23.20 12.03
CA LEU A 118 -12.31 22.83 12.95
C LEU A 118 -12.56 23.95 13.96
N ILE A 119 -13.83 24.21 14.25
CA ILE A 119 -14.24 25.10 15.35
C ILE A 119 -14.43 24.21 16.59
N GLU A 120 -13.43 24.18 17.47
CA GLU A 120 -13.42 23.32 18.67
C GLU A 120 -13.92 24.04 19.94
N GLY A 121 -14.27 25.30 19.83
CA GLY A 121 -14.75 26.14 20.94
C GLY A 121 -15.26 27.50 20.46
N PRO A 122 -15.56 28.41 21.40
CA PRO A 122 -15.99 29.76 21.02
C PRO A 122 -14.96 30.44 20.13
N ILE A 123 -15.42 31.01 19.02
CA ILE A 123 -14.60 31.76 18.05
C ILE A 123 -15.21 33.12 17.86
N ASP A 124 -14.40 34.17 17.81
CA ASP A 124 -14.87 35.50 17.50
C ASP A 124 -15.17 35.71 16.01
N ALA A 125 -15.88 36.77 15.70
CA ALA A 125 -16.31 37.06 14.34
C ALA A 125 -15.13 37.40 13.40
N GLU A 126 -14.07 38.02 13.92
CA GLU A 126 -12.88 38.39 13.14
C GLU A 126 -12.20 37.12 12.61
N ARG A 127 -11.86 36.17 13.49
CA ARG A 127 -11.22 34.91 13.14
C ARG A 127 -12.13 34.03 12.25
N PHE A 128 -13.44 34.01 12.52
CA PHE A 128 -14.39 33.26 11.70
C PHE A 128 -14.41 33.76 10.25
N PHE A 129 -14.48 35.08 10.04
CA PHE A 129 -14.48 35.65 8.69
C PHE A 129 -13.11 35.66 8.04
N GLU A 130 -12.01 35.70 8.82
CA GLU A 130 -10.66 35.50 8.33
C GLU A 130 -10.52 34.13 7.69
N TRP A 131 -10.87 33.04 8.41
CA TRP A 131 -10.82 31.66 7.86
C TRP A 131 -11.64 31.54 6.57
N ARG A 132 -12.84 32.09 6.52
CA ARG A 132 -13.64 32.04 5.29
C ARG A 132 -12.98 32.74 4.10
N ARG A 133 -12.11 33.70 4.35
CA ARG A 133 -11.41 34.45 3.31
C ARG A 133 -10.07 33.77 2.92
N THR A 134 -9.35 33.20 3.86
CA THR A 134 -8.01 32.69 3.67
C THR A 134 -7.99 31.18 3.31
N GLU A 135 -8.93 30.39 3.86
CA GLU A 135 -8.97 28.95 3.64
C GLU A 135 -9.62 28.59 2.29
N VAL A 136 -8.85 28.75 1.23
CA VAL A 136 -9.28 28.47 -0.15
C VAL A 136 -8.61 27.22 -0.66
N GLY A 137 -9.40 26.20 -1.02
CA GLY A 137 -8.91 24.94 -1.59
C GLY A 137 -8.99 24.88 -3.11
N ARG A 138 -8.40 23.84 -3.68
CA ARG A 138 -8.46 23.52 -5.11
C ARG A 138 -9.66 22.61 -5.41
N GLN A 139 -10.36 22.85 -6.51
CA GLN A 139 -11.51 22.04 -6.94
C GLN A 139 -11.05 20.92 -7.87
N LEU A 140 -11.41 19.67 -7.54
CA LEU A 140 -10.83 18.49 -8.17
C LEU A 140 -11.12 18.35 -9.66
N ASP A 141 -12.31 18.75 -10.13
CA ASP A 141 -12.70 18.69 -11.54
C ASP A 141 -11.90 19.65 -12.45
N GLN A 142 -11.13 20.55 -11.87
CA GLN A 142 -10.21 21.45 -12.58
C GLN A 142 -8.78 20.88 -12.63
N LEU A 143 -8.54 19.69 -12.02
CA LEU A 143 -7.21 19.14 -11.83
C LEU A 143 -7.01 17.90 -12.69
N THR A 144 -5.75 17.69 -13.07
CA THR A 144 -5.27 16.45 -13.72
C THR A 144 -4.69 15.51 -12.68
N LEU A 145 -5.26 14.31 -12.58
CA LEU A 145 -4.67 13.21 -11.83
C LEU A 145 -3.73 12.42 -12.75
N GLY A 146 -2.45 12.40 -12.42
CA GLY A 146 -1.46 11.48 -12.99
C GLY A 146 -1.37 10.22 -12.14
N VAL A 147 -1.53 9.06 -12.75
CA VAL A 147 -1.41 7.75 -12.09
C VAL A 147 -0.21 7.01 -12.68
N ILE A 148 0.79 6.70 -11.83
CA ILE A 148 1.88 5.81 -12.20
C ILE A 148 1.63 4.42 -11.61
N GLY A 149 1.47 3.41 -12.47
CA GLY A 149 0.98 2.08 -12.14
C GLY A 149 -0.56 1.99 -12.22
N PHE A 150 -1.07 1.46 -13.34
CA PHE A 150 -2.52 1.36 -13.59
C PHE A 150 -3.03 -0.08 -13.40
N GLY A 151 -2.57 -0.72 -12.30
CA GLY A 151 -3.01 -2.03 -11.83
C GLY A 151 -4.38 -1.99 -11.13
N GLN A 152 -4.65 -2.94 -10.24
CA GLN A 152 -5.93 -3.08 -9.52
C GLN A 152 -6.35 -1.80 -8.75
N ILE A 153 -5.41 -1.19 -8.03
CA ILE A 153 -5.67 0.03 -7.25
C ILE A 153 -5.71 1.25 -8.18
N GLY A 154 -4.71 1.42 -9.06
CA GLY A 154 -4.63 2.58 -9.96
C GLY A 154 -5.87 2.73 -10.83
N ARG A 155 -6.45 1.62 -11.35
CA ARG A 155 -7.70 1.62 -12.13
C ARG A 155 -8.90 2.09 -11.29
N ARG A 156 -9.03 1.63 -10.06
CA ARG A 156 -10.12 2.06 -9.16
C ARG A 156 -9.97 3.52 -8.75
N VAL A 157 -8.74 3.98 -8.48
CA VAL A 157 -8.44 5.41 -8.24
C VAL A 157 -8.82 6.23 -9.47
N GLY A 158 -8.47 5.76 -10.67
CA GLY A 158 -8.86 6.38 -11.94
C GLY A 158 -10.38 6.47 -12.12
N ALA A 159 -11.12 5.40 -11.80
CA ALA A 159 -12.57 5.38 -11.87
C ALA A 159 -13.22 6.45 -10.96
N VAL A 160 -12.78 6.55 -9.72
CA VAL A 160 -13.28 7.56 -8.77
C VAL A 160 -12.90 8.97 -9.22
N ALA A 161 -11.65 9.17 -9.69
CA ALA A 161 -11.20 10.46 -10.22
C ALA A 161 -12.07 10.93 -11.39
N ARG A 162 -12.40 10.04 -12.32
CA ARG A 162 -13.29 10.34 -13.45
C ARG A 162 -14.72 10.64 -12.99
N ALA A 163 -15.22 9.92 -12.00
CA ALA A 163 -16.56 10.17 -11.43
C ALA A 163 -16.67 11.56 -10.76
N ILE A 164 -15.57 12.04 -10.17
CA ILE A 164 -15.49 13.41 -9.59
C ILE A 164 -15.29 14.48 -10.68
N GLY A 165 -14.88 14.10 -11.91
CA GLY A 165 -14.68 15.01 -13.02
C GLY A 165 -13.21 15.36 -13.32
N MET A 166 -12.23 14.77 -12.65
CA MET A 166 -10.80 15.01 -12.91
C MET A 166 -10.40 14.56 -14.32
N ARG A 167 -9.45 15.25 -14.95
CA ARG A 167 -8.71 14.70 -16.08
C ARG A 167 -7.80 13.59 -15.58
N LEU A 168 -7.73 12.47 -16.29
CA LEU A 168 -6.93 11.30 -15.92
C LEU A 168 -5.88 11.00 -17.00
N ILE A 169 -4.61 11.04 -16.60
CA ILE A 169 -3.47 10.59 -17.40
C ILE A 169 -2.76 9.46 -16.67
N VAL A 170 -2.30 8.44 -17.37
CA VAL A 170 -1.70 7.25 -16.76
C VAL A 170 -0.41 6.84 -17.46
N ASN A 171 0.49 6.24 -16.65
CA ASN A 171 1.67 5.55 -17.16
C ASN A 171 1.73 4.16 -16.52
N ASP A 172 1.92 3.14 -17.34
CA ASP A 172 2.08 1.74 -16.93
C ASP A 172 3.07 1.04 -17.87
N LEU A 173 3.54 -0.15 -17.44
CA LEU A 173 4.38 -1.02 -18.27
C LEU A 173 3.55 -1.79 -19.33
N LEU A 174 2.26 -1.98 -19.07
CA LEU A 174 1.35 -2.66 -20.02
C LEU A 174 1.03 -1.75 -21.21
N PRO A 175 0.86 -2.33 -22.40
CA PRO A 175 0.47 -1.57 -23.58
C PRO A 175 -0.95 -1.00 -23.47
N GLU A 176 -1.19 0.12 -24.15
CA GLU A 176 -2.42 0.90 -24.06
C GLU A 176 -3.69 0.09 -24.39
N ASP A 177 -3.66 -0.78 -25.39
CA ASP A 177 -4.79 -1.62 -25.78
C ASP A 177 -5.20 -2.57 -24.65
N GLN A 178 -4.24 -3.13 -23.93
CA GLN A 178 -4.50 -3.96 -22.78
C GLN A 178 -5.08 -3.14 -21.62
N LEU A 179 -4.54 -1.96 -21.34
CA LEU A 179 -5.05 -1.07 -20.29
C LEU A 179 -6.50 -0.64 -20.58
N ARG A 180 -6.81 -0.33 -21.85
CA ARG A 180 -8.16 0.06 -22.29
C ARG A 180 -9.18 -1.07 -22.21
N GLY A 181 -8.74 -2.31 -22.39
CA GLY A 181 -9.61 -3.49 -22.23
C GLY A 181 -10.09 -3.76 -20.81
N GLU A 182 -9.47 -3.13 -19.82
CA GLU A 182 -9.72 -3.40 -18.39
C GLU A 182 -10.68 -2.40 -17.73
N VAL A 183 -11.03 -1.29 -18.41
CA VAL A 183 -11.89 -0.23 -17.87
C VAL A 183 -12.81 0.36 -18.94
N ASP A 184 -13.95 0.93 -18.50
CA ASP A 184 -15.01 1.50 -19.37
C ASP A 184 -15.09 3.03 -19.32
N PHE A 185 -14.11 3.70 -18.69
CA PHE A 185 -14.04 5.15 -18.58
C PHE A 185 -12.85 5.73 -19.37
N PRO A 186 -12.92 7.00 -19.82
CA PRO A 186 -11.86 7.62 -20.61
C PRO A 186 -10.64 8.01 -19.77
N PHE A 187 -9.45 7.74 -20.31
CA PHE A 187 -8.15 8.17 -19.78
C PHE A 187 -7.14 8.32 -20.93
N GLU A 188 -6.02 9.00 -20.66
CA GLU A 188 -4.93 9.15 -21.61
C GLU A 188 -3.70 8.37 -21.14
N VAL A 189 -3.13 7.53 -22.00
CA VAL A 189 -1.84 6.88 -21.74
C VAL A 189 -0.74 7.80 -22.23
N VAL A 190 0.21 8.10 -21.35
CA VAL A 190 1.31 9.02 -21.65
C VAL A 190 2.65 8.44 -21.20
N ASP A 191 3.75 8.97 -21.73
CA ASP A 191 5.07 8.68 -21.20
C ASP A 191 5.30 9.33 -19.82
N LYS A 192 6.35 8.92 -19.13
CA LYS A 192 6.65 9.40 -17.77
C LYS A 192 6.89 10.91 -17.73
N ALA A 193 7.61 11.47 -18.71
CA ALA A 193 7.92 12.90 -18.74
C ALA A 193 6.62 13.72 -18.87
N THR A 194 5.72 13.31 -19.78
CA THR A 194 4.40 13.91 -19.94
C THR A 194 3.53 13.76 -18.69
N LEU A 195 3.57 12.59 -18.03
CA LEU A 195 2.88 12.35 -16.77
C LEU A 195 3.30 13.36 -15.71
N TYR A 196 4.62 13.47 -15.47
CA TYR A 196 5.15 14.35 -14.42
C TYR A 196 4.86 15.82 -14.72
N ALA A 197 5.07 16.28 -15.94
CA ALA A 197 4.88 17.67 -16.33
C ALA A 197 3.42 18.15 -16.28
N ASN A 198 2.45 17.23 -16.43
CA ASN A 198 1.03 17.59 -16.55
C ASN A 198 0.17 17.18 -15.35
N SER A 199 0.76 16.57 -14.32
CA SER A 199 0.02 16.19 -13.12
C SER A 199 -0.12 17.36 -12.16
N ASP A 200 -1.35 17.69 -11.79
CA ASP A 200 -1.65 18.52 -10.60
C ASP A 200 -1.59 17.67 -9.33
N VAL A 201 -1.96 16.39 -9.45
CA VAL A 201 -1.81 15.36 -8.42
C VAL A 201 -1.13 14.16 -9.06
N LEU A 202 -0.01 13.72 -8.50
CA LEU A 202 0.67 12.48 -8.87
C LEU A 202 0.36 11.40 -7.82
N SER A 203 -0.31 10.33 -8.23
CA SER A 203 -0.63 9.20 -7.36
C SER A 203 0.13 7.94 -7.79
N ILE A 204 0.84 7.33 -6.83
CA ILE A 204 1.77 6.22 -7.07
C ILE A 204 1.10 4.91 -6.68
N HIS A 205 1.05 3.95 -7.64
CA HIS A 205 0.40 2.63 -7.48
C HIS A 205 1.19 1.47 -8.09
N VAL A 206 2.51 1.63 -8.18
CA VAL A 206 3.42 0.54 -8.59
C VAL A 206 3.71 -0.41 -7.44
N ASP A 207 4.12 -1.63 -7.75
CA ASP A 207 4.53 -2.64 -6.75
C ASP A 207 5.96 -2.41 -6.21
N GLY A 208 6.33 -3.21 -5.20
CA GLY A 208 7.63 -3.16 -4.52
C GLY A 208 8.72 -4.00 -5.17
N ARG A 209 8.67 -4.28 -6.48
CA ARG A 209 9.77 -4.96 -7.18
C ARG A 209 11.05 -4.13 -7.16
N ALA A 210 12.20 -4.80 -7.23
CA ALA A 210 13.50 -4.15 -7.10
C ALA A 210 13.74 -3.04 -8.14
N GLU A 211 13.21 -3.20 -9.35
CA GLU A 211 13.32 -2.25 -10.47
C GLU A 211 12.56 -0.93 -10.21
N ASN A 212 11.62 -0.95 -9.28
CA ASN A 212 10.89 0.25 -8.86
C ASN A 212 11.57 1.02 -7.71
N ARG A 213 12.72 0.55 -7.22
CA ARG A 213 13.47 1.28 -6.19
C ARG A 213 13.94 2.62 -6.73
N ASN A 214 13.60 3.70 -6.00
CA ASN A 214 13.89 5.09 -6.39
C ASN A 214 13.39 5.43 -7.81
N LEU A 215 12.26 4.83 -8.22
CA LEU A 215 11.61 5.13 -9.50
C LEU A 215 11.33 6.62 -9.67
N ILE A 216 11.08 7.31 -8.55
CA ILE A 216 10.88 8.75 -8.48
C ILE A 216 12.01 9.32 -7.61
N GLY A 217 12.95 9.97 -8.25
CA GLY A 217 14.09 10.65 -7.67
C GLY A 217 14.19 12.12 -8.08
N ASP A 218 15.37 12.71 -7.98
CA ASP A 218 15.59 14.13 -8.32
C ASP A 218 15.17 14.47 -9.75
N VAL A 219 15.44 13.59 -10.72
CA VAL A 219 15.16 13.84 -12.14
C VAL A 219 13.66 13.90 -12.39
N GLU A 220 12.91 12.98 -11.80
CA GLU A 220 11.45 12.90 -11.96
C GLU A 220 10.76 14.03 -11.20
N LEU A 221 11.17 14.29 -9.96
CA LEU A 221 10.61 15.36 -9.13
C LEU A 221 10.86 16.75 -9.75
N ALA A 222 12.00 16.97 -10.41
CA ALA A 222 12.28 18.22 -11.11
C ALA A 222 11.36 18.48 -12.33
N GLN A 223 10.68 17.44 -12.84
CA GLN A 223 9.74 17.56 -13.94
C GLN A 223 8.31 17.87 -13.47
N LEU A 224 8.03 17.72 -12.16
CA LEU A 224 6.71 18.02 -11.61
C LEU A 224 6.39 19.52 -11.67
N ARG A 225 5.14 19.80 -11.77
CA ARG A 225 4.63 21.19 -11.56
C ARG A 225 5.04 21.66 -10.16
N PRO A 226 5.40 22.94 -10.00
CA PRO A 226 5.81 23.48 -8.69
C PRO A 226 4.74 23.41 -7.60
N ASP A 227 3.46 23.29 -8.00
CA ASP A 227 2.28 23.19 -7.13
C ASP A 227 1.67 21.78 -7.10
N CYS A 228 2.41 20.77 -7.55
CA CYS A 228 1.96 19.38 -7.59
C CYS A 228 1.77 18.81 -6.18
N LEU A 229 0.72 17.99 -6.01
CA LEU A 229 0.53 17.13 -4.86
C LEU A 229 1.02 15.72 -5.20
N VAL A 230 2.04 15.22 -4.50
CA VAL A 230 2.54 13.85 -4.62
C VAL A 230 1.91 12.96 -3.55
N ILE A 231 1.25 11.87 -3.93
CA ILE A 231 0.67 10.88 -3.00
C ILE A 231 1.33 9.53 -3.22
N ASN A 232 1.91 8.96 -2.15
CA ASN A 232 2.42 7.60 -2.15
C ASN A 232 1.73 6.75 -1.08
N ALA A 233 0.83 5.87 -1.51
CA ALA A 233 0.20 4.82 -0.71
C ALA A 233 0.51 3.43 -1.29
N ALA A 234 1.63 3.30 -2.02
CA ALA A 234 2.09 2.06 -2.64
C ALA A 234 3.22 1.40 -1.83
N ARG A 235 4.48 1.82 -2.06
CA ARG A 235 5.66 1.34 -1.33
C ARG A 235 6.65 2.50 -1.09
N GLY A 236 7.25 2.54 0.10
CA GLY A 236 8.21 3.59 0.48
C GLY A 236 9.42 3.63 -0.44
N MET A 237 9.97 2.46 -0.79
CA MET A 237 11.15 2.32 -1.64
C MET A 237 11.03 2.92 -3.05
N VAL A 238 9.82 3.21 -3.52
CA VAL A 238 9.59 3.74 -4.87
C VAL A 238 10.00 5.20 -5.00
N LEU A 239 9.96 5.95 -3.90
CA LEU A 239 10.26 7.37 -3.84
C LEU A 239 11.52 7.62 -3.01
N ASP A 240 12.52 8.25 -3.61
CA ASP A 240 13.73 8.66 -2.90
C ASP A 240 13.42 9.76 -1.88
N ALA A 241 13.54 9.44 -0.59
CA ALA A 241 13.21 10.36 0.50
C ALA A 241 14.11 11.62 0.52
N GLY A 242 15.40 11.49 0.17
CA GLY A 242 16.30 12.61 0.10
C GLY A 242 15.99 13.55 -1.05
N ALA A 243 15.67 12.99 -2.22
CA ALA A 243 15.22 13.76 -3.38
C ALA A 243 13.89 14.49 -3.09
N LEU A 244 12.94 13.78 -2.47
CA LEU A 244 11.67 14.39 -2.08
C LEU A 244 11.85 15.53 -1.08
N ALA A 245 12.74 15.37 -0.10
CA ALA A 245 13.03 16.44 0.86
C ALA A 245 13.58 17.71 0.19
N ARG A 246 14.48 17.56 -0.78
CA ARG A 246 14.99 18.69 -1.58
C ARG A 246 13.90 19.36 -2.40
N TRP A 247 13.10 18.56 -3.09
CA TRP A 247 11.95 19.05 -3.88
C TRP A 247 10.93 19.78 -3.00
N ALA A 248 10.54 19.17 -1.88
CA ALA A 248 9.58 19.76 -0.94
C ALA A 248 10.07 21.09 -0.40
N ALA A 249 11.34 21.18 0.02
CA ALA A 249 11.94 22.44 0.48
C ALA A 249 11.93 23.53 -0.61
N ALA A 250 12.16 23.16 -1.88
CA ALA A 250 12.17 24.10 -3.00
C ALA A 250 10.75 24.56 -3.41
N THR A 251 9.71 23.81 -3.07
CA THR A 251 8.33 24.06 -3.53
C THR A 251 7.38 24.59 -2.44
N VAL A 252 7.85 24.84 -1.23
CA VAL A 252 7.04 25.37 -0.12
C VAL A 252 6.24 26.62 -0.56
N GLU A 253 6.91 27.59 -1.17
CA GLU A 253 6.31 28.86 -1.55
C GLU A 253 5.39 28.76 -2.79
N THR A 254 5.55 27.72 -3.60
CA THR A 254 4.76 27.49 -4.81
C THR A 254 3.57 26.58 -4.58
N GLY A 255 3.45 25.97 -3.38
CA GLY A 255 2.32 25.13 -3.00
C GLY A 255 2.50 23.64 -3.31
N GLY A 256 3.72 23.21 -3.64
CA GLY A 256 4.03 21.78 -3.80
C GLY A 256 3.88 21.02 -2.48
N GLN A 257 3.24 19.86 -2.49
CA GLN A 257 2.95 19.06 -1.30
C GLN A 257 3.26 17.59 -1.53
N ALA A 258 3.61 16.87 -0.47
CA ALA A 258 3.69 15.41 -0.49
C ALA A 258 2.94 14.80 0.69
N VAL A 259 2.21 13.71 0.43
CA VAL A 259 1.51 12.92 1.45
C VAL A 259 1.87 11.45 1.26
N LEU A 260 2.55 10.89 2.24
CA LEU A 260 3.10 9.54 2.18
C LEU A 260 2.46 8.67 3.26
N ASP A 261 1.83 7.58 2.84
CA ASP A 261 1.36 6.54 3.77
C ASP A 261 2.44 5.49 4.04
N VAL A 262 3.43 5.41 3.17
CA VAL A 262 4.50 4.41 3.20
C VAL A 262 5.87 5.06 3.18
N LEU A 263 6.84 4.46 3.89
CA LEU A 263 8.19 4.98 4.08
C LEU A 263 9.23 3.87 3.88
N GLU A 264 10.49 4.25 3.76
CA GLU A 264 11.63 3.32 3.70
C GLU A 264 12.79 3.88 4.55
N PRO A 265 13.18 3.21 5.65
CA PRO A 265 12.53 2.02 6.23
C PRO A 265 11.19 2.32 6.92
N GLU A 266 10.45 1.27 7.29
CA GLU A 266 9.32 1.32 8.22
C GLU A 266 9.65 0.53 9.50
N PRO A 267 9.66 1.17 10.70
CA PRO A 267 9.42 2.61 10.95
C PRO A 267 10.55 3.49 10.41
N PRO A 268 10.29 4.78 10.13
CA PRO A 268 11.31 5.70 9.63
C PRO A 268 12.41 5.91 10.67
N ALA A 269 13.65 6.05 10.18
CA ALA A 269 14.80 6.35 11.03
C ALA A 269 14.67 7.74 11.69
N ALA A 270 15.32 7.93 12.86
CA ALA A 270 15.21 9.18 13.62
C ALA A 270 15.74 10.42 12.85
N ASP A 271 16.60 10.21 11.86
CA ASP A 271 17.20 11.23 10.99
C ASP A 271 16.50 11.31 9.60
N CYS A 272 15.28 10.79 9.49
CA CYS A 272 14.53 10.82 8.24
C CYS A 272 14.45 12.26 7.70
N PRO A 273 14.91 12.51 6.46
CA PRO A 273 15.02 13.86 5.90
C PRO A 273 13.67 14.54 5.64
N LEU A 274 12.58 13.81 5.77
CA LEU A 274 11.21 14.29 5.56
C LEU A 274 10.60 14.90 6.82
N PHE A 275 11.20 14.69 8.00
CA PHE A 275 10.67 15.25 9.24
C PHE A 275 10.80 16.78 9.29
N GLY A 276 9.75 17.42 9.79
CA GLY A 276 9.72 18.87 9.99
C GLY A 276 9.49 19.70 8.74
N LEU A 277 9.32 19.11 7.56
CA LEU A 277 8.97 19.82 6.34
C LEU A 277 7.48 20.22 6.37
N PRO A 278 7.12 21.52 6.21
CA PRO A 278 5.75 22.01 6.45
C PRO A 278 4.75 21.52 5.39
N ASN A 279 5.23 21.15 4.21
CA ASN A 279 4.45 20.69 3.07
C ASN A 279 4.55 19.15 2.85
N VAL A 280 5.09 18.41 3.83
CA VAL A 280 5.15 16.95 3.80
C VAL A 280 4.36 16.37 4.96
N ARG A 281 3.45 15.44 4.67
CA ARG A 281 2.67 14.71 5.66
C ARG A 281 3.01 13.23 5.58
N LEU A 282 3.31 12.63 6.74
CA LEU A 282 3.70 11.23 6.86
C LEU A 282 2.65 10.48 7.69
N HIS A 283 2.24 9.32 7.19
CA HIS A 283 1.29 8.43 7.86
C HIS A 283 1.93 7.05 8.10
N PRO A 284 1.50 6.29 9.12
CA PRO A 284 2.14 5.05 9.50
C PRO A 284 1.52 3.82 8.81
N HIS A 285 1.43 3.81 7.48
CA HIS A 285 0.97 2.71 6.63
C HIS A 285 -0.47 2.25 6.99
N LEU A 286 -1.42 3.16 6.90
CA LEU A 286 -2.81 2.95 7.32
C LEU A 286 -3.78 2.68 6.18
N ALA A 287 -3.37 2.84 4.91
CA ALA A 287 -4.29 2.79 3.77
C ALA A 287 -5.14 1.52 3.69
N ALA A 288 -4.63 0.39 4.18
CA ALA A 288 -5.35 -0.89 4.21
C ALA A 288 -6.07 -1.16 5.55
N ARG A 289 -6.11 -0.20 6.50
CA ARG A 289 -6.55 -0.44 7.88
C ARG A 289 -8.04 -0.15 8.08
N THR A 290 -8.91 -0.81 7.33
CA THR A 290 -10.36 -0.86 7.60
C THR A 290 -10.74 -2.23 8.15
N ASP A 291 -11.84 -2.32 8.90
CA ASP A 291 -12.38 -3.57 9.42
C ASP A 291 -12.60 -4.60 8.31
N THR A 292 -13.28 -4.19 7.23
CA THR A 292 -13.54 -5.02 6.05
C THR A 292 -12.24 -5.53 5.40
N ALA A 293 -11.29 -4.63 5.13
CA ALA A 293 -10.03 -5.04 4.49
C ALA A 293 -9.21 -5.99 5.38
N LEU A 294 -9.19 -5.76 6.69
CA LEU A 294 -8.51 -6.63 7.65
C LEU A 294 -9.15 -8.02 7.69
N GLU A 295 -10.48 -8.10 7.68
CA GLU A 295 -11.19 -9.37 7.61
C GLU A 295 -10.93 -10.08 6.28
N ASP A 296 -11.07 -9.37 5.14
CA ASP A 296 -10.84 -9.93 3.80
C ASP A 296 -9.39 -10.43 3.64
N MET A 297 -8.41 -9.73 4.19
CA MET A 297 -7.00 -10.21 4.22
C MET A 297 -6.86 -11.45 5.10
N GLY A 298 -7.55 -11.51 6.24
CA GLY A 298 -7.55 -12.64 7.15
C GLY A 298 -8.09 -13.93 6.50
N TRP A 299 -9.00 -13.83 5.54
CA TRP A 299 -9.55 -14.99 4.82
C TRP A 299 -8.52 -15.76 3.97
N VAL A 300 -7.26 -15.36 3.93
CA VAL A 300 -6.14 -16.18 3.42
C VAL A 300 -6.08 -17.56 4.09
N VAL A 301 -6.62 -17.70 5.29
CA VAL A 301 -6.71 -18.97 6.03
C VAL A 301 -7.47 -20.05 5.25
N ARG A 302 -8.39 -19.67 4.35
CA ARG A 302 -9.10 -20.61 3.47
C ARG A 302 -8.18 -21.24 2.44
N ASP A 303 -7.29 -20.43 1.85
CA ASP A 303 -6.31 -20.90 0.88
C ASP A 303 -5.21 -21.71 1.56
N VAL A 304 -4.82 -21.35 2.79
CA VAL A 304 -3.92 -22.17 3.63
C VAL A 304 -4.53 -23.55 3.87
N TRP A 305 -5.80 -23.61 4.27
CA TRP A 305 -6.50 -24.87 4.48
C TRP A 305 -6.62 -25.69 3.20
N ALA A 306 -6.96 -25.08 2.07
CA ALA A 306 -7.05 -25.77 0.78
C ALA A 306 -5.74 -26.48 0.43
N VAL A 307 -4.60 -25.79 0.56
CA VAL A 307 -3.27 -26.39 0.33
C VAL A 307 -3.00 -27.53 1.29
N LEU A 308 -3.33 -27.41 2.58
CA LEU A 308 -3.13 -28.48 3.57
C LEU A 308 -3.99 -29.71 3.29
N GLN A 309 -5.12 -29.56 2.58
CA GLN A 309 -5.97 -30.67 2.11
C GLN A 309 -5.55 -31.23 0.75
N GLY A 310 -4.52 -30.67 0.11
CA GLY A 310 -4.12 -31.03 -1.25
C GLY A 310 -5.02 -30.47 -2.35
N GLU A 311 -5.84 -29.47 -2.01
CA GLU A 311 -6.73 -28.78 -2.93
C GLU A 311 -6.04 -27.55 -3.55
N GLN A 312 -6.59 -27.05 -4.65
CA GLN A 312 -6.08 -25.82 -5.28
C GLN A 312 -6.57 -24.58 -4.50
N PRO A 313 -5.66 -23.70 -4.09
CA PRO A 313 -6.04 -22.44 -3.47
C PRO A 313 -6.65 -21.48 -4.51
N ARG A 314 -7.46 -20.53 -4.06
CA ARG A 314 -8.03 -19.50 -4.90
C ARG A 314 -6.96 -18.54 -5.44
N PHE A 315 -6.02 -18.16 -4.60
CA PHE A 315 -4.90 -17.27 -4.96
C PHE A 315 -3.57 -17.83 -4.49
N SER A 316 -2.68 -18.05 -5.45
CA SER A 316 -1.31 -18.52 -5.21
C SER A 316 -0.32 -17.62 -5.95
N ALA A 317 0.90 -17.50 -5.41
CA ALA A 317 1.97 -16.75 -6.06
C ALA A 317 2.48 -17.44 -7.33
N TRP A 318 2.23 -18.76 -7.47
CA TRP A 318 2.47 -19.56 -8.68
C TRP A 318 1.53 -20.75 -8.75
#